data_1e57ff4be08452f2a2ade691d39ccbda
#
_entry.id   1e57ff4be08452f2a2ade691d39ccbda
#
_cell.length_a   1.000
_cell.length_b   1.000
_cell.length_c   1.000
_cell.angle_alpha   90.00
_cell.angle_beta   90.00
_cell.angle_gamma   90.00
#
_symmetry.space_group_name_H-M   'P 1'
#
loop_
_entity.id
_entity.type
_entity.pdbx_description
1 polymer ?
#
loop_
_entity_poly.entity_id
_entity_poly.type
_entity_poly.pdbx_seq_one_letter_code
_entity_poly.pdbx_strand_id
1 'polypeptide(L)'
;EYNLDEVKAVKNQLTQNISLLNAYLSGTPANRIAKQMGISSYELEARLQAILKGHTWLFTAHCPEIDVKATGLNICSRLEAHEILKSELRLYLGYTSAEAIYRWPEGKNLPTLQNLYAISQILGVSINDLLVTVPV
;
A
#
# COMPACT_ATOMS: atom_id res chain seq x y z
N GLU A 1 -9.04 22.21 11.60
CA GLU A 1 -10.09 22.26 10.58
C GLU A 1 -10.27 20.91 9.93
N TYR A 2 -11.50 20.47 9.72
CA TYR A 2 -11.78 19.14 9.18
C TYR A 2 -11.85 19.18 7.65
N ASN A 3 -11.32 18.13 7.02
CA ASN A 3 -11.48 17.93 5.59
C ASN A 3 -12.92 17.44 5.33
N LEU A 4 -13.71 18.25 4.61
CA LEU A 4 -15.12 17.93 4.35
C LEU A 4 -15.29 16.67 3.49
N ASP A 5 -14.36 16.38 2.59
CA ASP A 5 -14.42 15.17 1.76
C ASP A 5 -14.22 13.92 2.59
N GLU A 6 -13.32 13.97 3.56
CA GLU A 6 -13.14 12.87 4.53
C GLU A 6 -14.38 12.67 5.38
N VAL A 7 -14.99 13.75 5.86
CA VAL A 7 -16.24 13.68 6.64
C VAL A 7 -17.35 13.04 5.82
N LYS A 8 -17.50 13.42 4.54
CA LYS A 8 -18.49 12.82 3.64
C LYS A 8 -18.23 11.34 3.40
N ALA A 9 -16.96 10.95 3.19
CA ALA A 9 -16.59 9.56 3.00
C ALA A 9 -16.94 8.70 4.23
N VAL A 10 -16.64 9.19 5.42
CA VAL A 10 -17.00 8.50 6.68
C VAL A 10 -18.50 8.38 6.82
N LYS A 11 -19.25 9.45 6.55
CA LYS A 11 -20.71 9.43 6.61
C LYS A 11 -21.31 8.40 5.65
N ASN A 12 -20.82 8.36 4.41
CA ASN A 12 -21.29 7.41 3.42
C ASN A 12 -21.02 5.97 3.86
N GLN A 13 -19.82 5.71 4.41
CA GLN A 13 -19.47 4.38 4.91
C GLN A 13 -20.34 3.97 6.09
N LEU A 14 -20.60 4.86 7.03
CA LEU A 14 -21.50 4.59 8.15
C LEU A 14 -22.92 4.26 7.69
N THR A 15 -23.42 5.02 6.70
CA THR A 15 -24.75 4.78 6.12
C THR A 15 -24.82 3.40 5.48
N GLN A 16 -23.81 2.99 4.73
CA GLN A 16 -23.73 1.67 4.13
C GLN A 16 -23.67 0.58 5.20
N ASN A 17 -22.91 0.78 6.25
CA ASN A 17 -22.80 -0.17 7.36
C ASN A 17 -24.13 -0.36 8.08
N ILE A 18 -24.85 0.74 8.33
CA ILE A 18 -26.19 0.69 8.94
C ILE A 18 -27.17 -0.08 8.06
N SER A 19 -27.17 0.19 6.75
CA SER A 19 -28.02 -0.54 5.79
C SER A 19 -27.73 -2.03 5.80
N LEU A 20 -26.44 -2.39 5.83
CA LEU A 20 -26.01 -3.79 5.90
C LEU A 20 -26.53 -4.47 7.15
N LEU A 21 -26.33 -3.85 8.31
CA LEU A 21 -26.78 -4.39 9.60
C LEU A 21 -28.30 -4.53 9.65
N ASN A 22 -29.03 -3.55 9.16
CA ASN A 22 -30.49 -3.59 9.09
C ASN A 22 -30.99 -4.74 8.21
N ALA A 23 -30.32 -5.00 7.09
CA ALA A 23 -30.67 -6.12 6.21
C ALA A 23 -30.49 -7.47 6.92
N TYR A 24 -29.40 -7.64 7.66
CA TYR A 24 -29.20 -8.83 8.49
C TYR A 24 -30.23 -8.98 9.58
N LEU A 25 -30.55 -7.90 10.27
CA LEU A 25 -31.53 -7.91 11.37
C LEU A 25 -32.96 -8.19 10.86
N SER A 26 -33.27 -7.81 9.64
CA SER A 26 -34.57 -8.12 9.00
C SER A 26 -34.66 -9.53 8.44
N GLY A 27 -33.60 -10.33 8.53
CA GLY A 27 -33.56 -11.72 8.09
C GLY A 27 -33.26 -11.91 6.60
N THR A 28 -32.77 -10.89 5.90
CA THR A 28 -32.40 -11.02 4.47
C THR A 28 -31.20 -11.96 4.35
N PRO A 29 -31.27 -12.98 3.46
CA PRO A 29 -30.14 -13.89 3.25
C PRO A 29 -28.88 -13.16 2.78
N ALA A 30 -27.71 -13.62 3.25
CA ALA A 30 -26.42 -13.00 2.94
C ALA A 30 -26.13 -12.89 1.44
N ASN A 31 -26.47 -13.94 0.67
CA ASN A 31 -26.29 -13.92 -0.79
C ASN A 31 -27.12 -12.82 -1.48
N ARG A 32 -28.31 -12.56 -0.96
CA ARG A 32 -29.17 -11.48 -1.50
C ARG A 32 -28.62 -10.12 -1.15
N ILE A 33 -28.12 -9.93 0.08
CA ILE A 33 -27.48 -8.69 0.51
C ILE A 33 -26.27 -8.38 -0.37
N ALA A 34 -25.40 -9.37 -0.58
CA ALA A 34 -24.23 -9.22 -1.44
C ALA A 34 -24.61 -8.80 -2.87
N LYS A 35 -25.63 -9.46 -3.43
CA LYS A 35 -26.12 -9.14 -4.77
C LYS A 35 -26.67 -7.72 -4.85
N GLN A 36 -27.44 -7.28 -3.87
CA GLN A 36 -27.99 -5.93 -3.81
C GLN A 36 -26.91 -4.87 -3.69
N MET A 37 -25.82 -5.17 -2.99
CA MET A 37 -24.67 -4.27 -2.83
C MET A 37 -23.69 -4.33 -4.00
N GLY A 38 -23.85 -5.29 -4.93
CA GLY A 38 -22.93 -5.47 -6.05
C GLY A 38 -21.55 -5.97 -5.65
N ILE A 39 -21.46 -6.73 -4.56
CA ILE A 39 -20.21 -7.28 -4.03
C ILE A 39 -20.28 -8.80 -3.95
N SER A 40 -19.11 -9.43 -3.81
CA SER A 40 -19.03 -10.88 -3.59
C SER A 40 -19.44 -11.24 -2.16
N SER A 41 -19.81 -12.50 -1.95
CA SER A 41 -20.08 -13.02 -0.61
C SER A 41 -18.85 -12.92 0.30
N TYR A 42 -17.67 -13.09 -0.28
CA TYR A 42 -16.40 -12.94 0.46
C TYR A 42 -16.20 -11.49 0.95
N GLU A 43 -16.45 -10.52 0.09
CA GLU A 43 -16.35 -9.11 0.46
C GLU A 43 -17.39 -8.72 1.51
N LEU A 44 -18.61 -9.23 1.38
CA LEU A 44 -19.66 -9.02 2.38
C LEU A 44 -19.25 -9.52 3.75
N GLU A 45 -18.71 -10.74 3.82
CA GLU A 45 -18.22 -11.33 5.07
C GLU A 45 -17.08 -10.50 5.66
N ALA A 46 -16.14 -10.04 4.83
CA ALA A 46 -15.03 -9.20 5.29
C ALA A 46 -15.54 -7.88 5.87
N ARG A 47 -16.53 -7.25 5.24
CA ARG A 47 -17.14 -6.00 5.75
C ARG A 47 -17.86 -6.23 7.08
N LEU A 48 -18.61 -7.31 7.19
CA LEU A 48 -19.31 -7.64 8.43
C LEU A 48 -18.31 -7.87 9.58
N GLN A 49 -17.25 -8.64 9.33
CA GLN A 49 -16.20 -8.86 10.31
C GLN A 49 -15.52 -7.55 10.72
N ALA A 50 -15.24 -6.67 9.77
CA ALA A 50 -14.63 -5.38 10.07
C ALA A 50 -15.54 -4.50 10.95
N ILE A 51 -16.86 -4.51 10.70
CA ILE A 51 -17.82 -3.80 11.53
C ILE A 51 -17.81 -4.35 12.96
N LEU A 52 -17.88 -5.67 13.11
CA LEU A 52 -17.90 -6.33 14.42
C LEU A 52 -16.61 -6.11 15.22
N LYS A 53 -15.48 -5.97 14.53
CA LYS A 53 -14.15 -5.74 15.15
C LYS A 53 -13.79 -4.27 15.32
N GLY A 54 -14.63 -3.35 14.84
CA GLY A 54 -14.35 -1.92 14.90
C GLY A 54 -13.29 -1.44 13.91
N HIS A 55 -13.06 -2.16 12.81
CA HIS A 55 -12.07 -1.82 11.78
C HIS A 55 -12.65 -1.08 10.59
N THR A 56 -13.81 -0.45 10.75
CA THR A 56 -14.50 0.24 9.65
C THR A 56 -13.72 1.40 9.08
N TRP A 57 -12.78 1.96 9.81
CA TRP A 57 -11.89 3.02 9.35
C TRP A 57 -11.06 2.60 8.11
N LEU A 58 -10.81 1.29 7.93
CA LEU A 58 -10.09 0.78 6.76
C LEU A 58 -10.80 1.08 5.45
N PHE A 59 -12.13 1.21 5.46
CA PHE A 59 -12.91 1.46 4.25
C PHE A 59 -12.84 2.92 3.78
N THR A 60 -12.42 3.82 4.67
CA THR A 60 -12.26 5.25 4.37
C THR A 60 -10.81 5.69 4.36
N ALA A 61 -9.89 4.81 4.80
CA ALA A 61 -8.47 5.11 4.81
C ALA A 61 -7.92 5.12 3.38
N HIS A 62 -7.09 6.10 3.09
CA HIS A 62 -6.34 6.12 1.83
C HIS A 62 -5.19 5.12 1.90
N CYS A 63 -5.15 4.19 0.94
CA CYS A 63 -4.02 3.28 0.83
C CYS A 63 -2.82 4.02 0.22
N PRO A 64 -1.71 4.18 0.94
CA PRO A 64 -0.57 4.90 0.40
C PRO A 64 0.04 4.15 -0.79
N GLU A 65 0.52 4.92 -1.75
CA GLU A 65 1.13 4.40 -2.96
C GLU A 65 2.60 4.82 -3.02
N ILE A 66 3.47 3.90 -3.42
CA ILE A 66 4.88 4.17 -3.59
C ILE A 66 5.11 4.75 -4.99
N ASP A 67 5.82 5.88 -5.05
CA ASP A 67 6.33 6.42 -6.30
C ASP A 67 7.57 5.63 -6.69
N VAL A 68 7.41 4.71 -7.64
CA VAL A 68 8.46 3.76 -8.04
C VAL A 68 9.69 4.49 -8.60
N LYS A 69 9.48 5.45 -9.46
CA LYS A 69 10.59 6.20 -10.07
C LYS A 69 11.33 7.06 -9.04
N ALA A 70 10.60 7.81 -8.24
CA ALA A 70 11.20 8.66 -7.21
C ALA A 70 11.94 7.84 -6.17
N THR A 71 11.42 6.67 -5.79
CA THR A 71 12.09 5.74 -4.89
C THR A 71 13.39 5.22 -5.49
N GLY A 72 13.37 4.80 -6.76
CA GLY A 72 14.57 4.35 -7.47
C GLY A 72 15.63 5.44 -7.57
N LEU A 73 15.24 6.68 -7.87
CA LEU A 73 16.14 7.83 -7.89
C LEU A 73 16.74 8.12 -6.50
N ASN A 74 15.93 8.03 -5.45
CA ASN A 74 16.40 8.24 -4.08
C ASN A 74 17.45 7.19 -3.68
N ILE A 75 17.20 5.92 -3.99
CA ILE A 75 18.16 4.84 -3.72
C ILE A 75 19.49 5.11 -4.45
N CYS A 76 19.44 5.42 -5.75
CA CYS A 76 20.63 5.68 -6.53
C CYS A 76 21.39 6.92 -6.03
N SER A 77 20.69 7.99 -5.66
CA SER A 77 21.29 9.19 -5.10
C SER A 77 22.03 8.90 -3.78
N ARG A 78 21.46 8.07 -2.91
CA ARG A 78 22.10 7.69 -1.65
C ARG A 78 23.31 6.79 -1.87
N LEU A 79 23.25 5.88 -2.85
CA LEU A 79 24.40 5.05 -3.23
C LEU A 79 25.54 5.92 -3.73
N GLU A 80 25.27 6.91 -4.57
CA GLU A 80 26.28 7.85 -5.07
C GLU A 80 26.90 8.67 -3.93
N ALA A 81 26.08 9.13 -2.97
CA ALA A 81 26.56 9.86 -1.82
C ALA A 81 27.49 9.03 -0.93
N HIS A 82 27.32 7.71 -0.90
CA HIS A 82 28.19 6.76 -0.21
C HIS A 82 29.31 6.22 -1.08
N GLU A 83 29.44 6.72 -2.30
CA GLU A 83 30.45 6.28 -3.29
C GLU A 83 30.38 4.77 -3.59
N ILE A 84 29.16 4.22 -3.52
CA ILE A 84 28.90 2.81 -3.84
C ILE A 84 28.53 2.71 -5.32
N LEU A 85 29.35 2.01 -6.11
CA LEU A 85 29.10 1.78 -7.50
C LEU A 85 28.00 0.73 -7.70
N LYS A 86 27.25 0.85 -8.79
CA LYS A 86 26.22 -0.16 -9.14
C LYS A 86 26.84 -1.54 -9.34
N SER A 87 28.06 -1.61 -9.87
CA SER A 87 28.80 -2.85 -10.01
C SER A 87 29.17 -3.51 -8.67
N GLU A 88 29.46 -2.70 -7.66
CA GLU A 88 29.72 -3.19 -6.30
C GLU A 88 28.42 -3.68 -5.65
N LEU A 89 27.35 -2.90 -5.78
CA LEU A 89 26.04 -3.27 -5.25
C LEU A 89 25.54 -4.57 -5.86
N ARG A 90 25.74 -4.75 -7.17
CA ARG A 90 25.41 -6.00 -7.87
C ARG A 90 26.03 -7.22 -7.21
N LEU A 91 27.31 -7.13 -6.88
CA LEU A 91 28.02 -8.22 -6.21
C LEU A 91 27.45 -8.49 -4.81
N TYR A 92 27.18 -7.42 -4.07
CA TYR A 92 26.62 -7.53 -2.73
C TYR A 92 25.23 -8.16 -2.73
N LEU A 93 24.37 -7.80 -3.69
CA LEU A 93 23.01 -8.33 -3.82
C LEU A 93 22.96 -9.70 -4.52
N GLY A 94 24.08 -10.17 -5.11
CA GLY A 94 24.14 -11.47 -5.80
C GLY A 94 23.51 -11.47 -7.18
N TYR A 95 23.35 -10.32 -7.83
CA TYR A 95 22.84 -10.26 -9.21
C TYR A 95 23.90 -10.68 -10.23
N THR A 96 23.45 -11.33 -11.30
CA THR A 96 24.34 -11.70 -12.42
C THR A 96 24.78 -10.52 -13.26
N SER A 97 23.99 -9.43 -13.27
CA SER A 97 24.31 -8.19 -13.95
C SER A 97 23.76 -6.99 -13.17
N ALA A 98 24.24 -5.80 -13.50
CA ALA A 98 23.75 -4.56 -12.91
C ALA A 98 22.46 -4.03 -13.57
N GLU A 99 21.91 -4.73 -14.56
CA GLU A 99 20.76 -4.28 -15.34
C GLU A 99 19.54 -3.97 -14.49
N ALA A 100 19.23 -4.83 -13.52
CA ALA A 100 18.11 -4.61 -12.61
C ALA A 100 18.25 -3.30 -11.83
N ILE A 101 19.46 -2.96 -11.39
CA ILE A 101 19.76 -1.73 -10.66
C ILE A 101 19.51 -0.49 -11.52
N TYR A 102 19.88 -0.54 -12.79
CA TYR A 102 19.65 0.57 -13.74
C TYR A 102 18.17 0.82 -14.02
N ARG A 103 17.32 -0.19 -13.83
CA ARG A 103 15.86 -0.06 -14.01
C ARG A 103 15.16 0.70 -12.90
N TRP A 104 15.74 0.74 -11.71
CA TRP A 104 15.12 1.42 -10.56
C TRP A 104 14.91 2.91 -10.80
N PRO A 105 15.92 3.70 -11.23
CA PRO A 105 15.73 5.13 -11.48
C PRO A 105 14.89 5.40 -12.73
N GLU A 106 14.68 4.41 -13.59
CA GLU A 106 13.79 4.52 -14.75
C GLU A 106 12.31 4.33 -14.36
N GLY A 107 12.04 3.87 -13.13
CA GLY A 107 10.68 3.61 -12.65
C GLY A 107 10.07 2.33 -13.18
N LYS A 108 10.87 1.40 -13.70
CA LYS A 108 10.39 0.14 -14.27
C LYS A 108 10.11 -0.92 -13.20
N ASN A 109 10.92 -0.95 -12.16
CA ASN A 109 10.73 -1.87 -11.03
C ASN A 109 11.45 -1.33 -9.79
N LEU A 110 11.22 -2.00 -8.67
CA LEU A 110 11.90 -1.75 -7.40
C LEU A 110 12.69 -2.98 -6.98
N PRO A 111 13.66 -2.83 -6.06
CA PRO A 111 14.28 -3.97 -5.41
C PRO A 111 13.22 -4.85 -4.74
N THR A 112 13.48 -6.13 -4.62
CA THR A 112 12.69 -7.01 -3.75
C THR A 112 12.79 -6.50 -2.30
N LEU A 113 11.84 -6.90 -1.47
CA LEU A 113 11.87 -6.52 -0.05
C LEU A 113 13.20 -6.95 0.61
N GLN A 114 13.69 -8.16 0.30
CA GLN A 114 14.97 -8.67 0.78
C GLN A 114 16.12 -7.73 0.39
N ASN A 115 16.19 -7.33 -0.87
CA ASN A 115 17.26 -6.47 -1.36
C ASN A 115 17.12 -5.04 -0.86
N LEU A 116 15.88 -4.56 -0.71
CA LEU A 116 15.62 -3.24 -0.13
C LEU A 116 16.13 -3.18 1.32
N TYR A 117 15.88 -4.21 2.10
CA TYR A 117 16.41 -4.32 3.46
C TYR A 117 17.95 -4.33 3.47
N ALA A 118 18.56 -5.12 2.58
CA ALA A 118 20.02 -5.18 2.45
C ALA A 118 20.62 -3.80 2.12
N ILE A 119 20.00 -3.09 1.18
CA ILE A 119 20.42 -1.73 0.80
C ILE A 119 20.31 -0.77 2.00
N SER A 120 19.22 -0.85 2.74
CA SER A 120 19.02 -0.02 3.94
C SER A 120 20.14 -0.22 4.96
N GLN A 121 20.60 -1.47 5.13
CA GLN A 121 21.64 -1.81 6.07
C GLN A 121 23.01 -1.23 5.66
N ILE A 122 23.40 -1.35 4.39
CA ILE A 122 24.70 -0.79 3.94
C ILE A 122 24.70 0.74 3.90
N LEU A 123 23.54 1.36 3.72
CA LEU A 123 23.41 2.82 3.76
C LEU A 123 23.21 3.36 5.17
N GLY A 124 22.93 2.50 6.14
CA GLY A 124 22.68 2.92 7.53
C GLY A 124 21.39 3.72 7.70
N VAL A 125 20.38 3.47 6.88
CA VAL A 125 19.08 4.15 6.92
C VAL A 125 17.96 3.13 7.07
N SER A 126 16.75 3.58 7.39
CA SER A 126 15.58 2.72 7.41
C SER A 126 15.04 2.50 6.00
N ILE A 127 14.25 1.44 5.82
CA ILE A 127 13.53 1.23 4.55
C ILE A 127 12.62 2.44 4.25
N ASN A 128 11.98 3.00 5.27
CA ASN A 128 11.13 4.19 5.12
C ASN A 128 11.89 5.38 4.52
N ASP A 129 13.17 5.53 4.86
CA ASP A 129 13.99 6.62 4.30
C ASP A 129 14.25 6.43 2.81
N LEU A 130 14.19 5.20 2.31
CA LEU A 130 14.39 4.88 0.90
C LEU A 130 13.13 5.07 0.08
N LEU A 131 11.96 4.86 0.67
CA LEU A 131 10.67 4.92 -0.03
C LEU A 131 10.21 6.37 -0.22
N VAL A 132 9.72 6.67 -1.41
CA VAL A 132 9.04 7.94 -1.70
C VAL A 132 7.59 7.60 -2.06
N THR A 133 6.66 8.26 -1.40
CA THR A 133 5.23 8.01 -1.63
C THR A 133 4.65 9.05 -2.59
N VAL A 134 3.61 8.64 -3.31
CA VAL A 134 2.83 9.56 -4.15
C VAL A 134 2.08 10.53 -3.23
N PRO A 135 2.12 11.85 -3.47
CA PRO A 135 1.33 12.81 -2.69
C PRO A 135 -0.16 12.52 -2.78
N VAL A 136 -0.84 12.70 -1.66
CA VAL A 136 -2.29 12.52 -1.57
C VAL A 136 -3.02 13.76 -2.07
#